data_21b130d357532af90c6e0dbdfd56ba64
#
_entry.id   21b130d357532af90c6e0dbdfd56ba64
#
_cell.length_a   1.000
_cell.length_b   1.000
_cell.length_c   1.000
_cell.angle_alpha   90.00
_cell.angle_beta   90.00
_cell.angle_gamma   90.00
#
_symmetry.space_group_name_H-M   'P 1'
#
loop_
_entity.id
_entity.type
_entity.pdbx_description
1 polymer ?
#
loop_
_entity_poly.entity_id
_entity_poly.type
_entity_poly.pdbx_seq_one_letter_code
_entity_poly.pdbx_strand_id
1 'polypeptide(L)'
;MMQTFRTESNYRSANRLSPAELRAAMANREILQSTALAFDTQRQLRFELGGTKAVMPFAQCADGAENGSVRDIAVLTRVGRPTCFIMESLDTDESGQPFYRLSRAEAQRMCKAEYLDTLTPGDILPCTVTHIEPFGAFCDVGC
;
A
#
# COMPACT_ATOMS: atom_id res chain seq x y z
N MET A 1 16.63 11.86 2.03
CA MET A 1 15.40 12.53 2.46
C MET A 1 14.60 11.57 3.34
N MET A 2 14.16 12.03 4.50
CA MET A 2 13.35 11.19 5.39
C MET A 2 11.94 10.99 4.83
N GLN A 3 11.49 9.74 4.82
CA GLN A 3 10.13 9.40 4.45
C GLN A 3 9.17 9.90 5.54
N THR A 4 8.10 10.60 5.14
CA THR A 4 7.02 10.98 6.05
C THR A 4 5.96 9.90 6.04
N PHE A 5 5.66 9.32 7.21
CA PHE A 5 4.65 8.27 7.33
C PHE A 5 3.30 8.88 7.69
N ARG A 6 2.26 8.38 7.06
CA ARG A 6 0.89 8.91 7.13
C ARG A 6 -0.10 7.76 7.25
N THR A 7 -1.36 8.09 7.52
CA THR A 7 -2.44 7.11 7.41
C THR A 7 -2.62 6.73 5.94
N GLU A 8 -3.11 5.53 5.67
CA GLU A 8 -3.09 4.90 4.35
C GLU A 8 -3.73 5.74 3.24
N SER A 9 -4.81 6.45 3.55
CA SER A 9 -5.51 7.27 2.57
C SER A 9 -4.87 8.64 2.31
N ASN A 10 -3.82 9.00 3.04
CA ASN A 10 -3.25 10.36 3.01
C ASN A 10 -1.88 10.44 2.31
N TYR A 11 -1.42 9.35 1.71
CA TYR A 11 -0.23 9.38 0.84
C TYR A 11 -0.58 9.99 -0.51
N ARG A 12 0.44 10.44 -1.23
CA ARG A 12 0.25 11.00 -2.57
C ARG A 12 -0.40 9.95 -3.49
N SER A 13 -1.44 10.34 -4.21
CA SER A 13 -2.12 9.45 -5.15
C SER A 13 -1.26 9.21 -6.38
N ALA A 14 -1.16 7.94 -6.78
CA ALA A 14 -0.43 7.53 -7.98
C ALA A 14 -1.30 7.54 -9.24
N ASN A 15 -2.60 7.81 -9.13
CA ASN A 15 -3.54 7.63 -10.24
C ASN A 15 -3.25 8.52 -11.45
N ARG A 16 -2.73 9.72 -11.22
CA ARG A 16 -2.53 10.73 -12.27
C ARG A 16 -1.08 11.12 -12.46
N LEU A 17 -0.15 10.37 -11.89
CA LEU A 17 1.27 10.64 -12.07
C LEU A 17 1.71 10.22 -13.48
N SER A 18 2.60 11.02 -14.07
CA SER A 18 3.21 10.69 -15.35
C SER A 18 4.16 9.50 -15.19
N PRO A 19 4.52 8.80 -16.29
CA PRO A 19 5.53 7.76 -16.24
C PRO A 19 6.85 8.22 -15.61
N ALA A 20 7.27 9.46 -15.87
CA ALA A 20 8.49 10.02 -15.27
C ALA A 20 8.35 10.20 -13.76
N GLU A 21 7.20 10.70 -13.29
CA GLU A 21 6.93 10.85 -11.86
C GLU A 21 6.84 9.50 -11.16
N LEU A 22 6.24 8.50 -11.81
CA LEU A 22 6.17 7.14 -11.26
C LEU A 22 7.57 6.52 -11.16
N ARG A 23 8.42 6.70 -12.18
CA ARG A 23 9.80 6.20 -12.12
C ARG A 23 10.60 6.88 -11.00
N ALA A 24 10.42 8.17 -10.80
CA ALA A 24 11.09 8.90 -9.72
C ALA A 24 10.62 8.40 -8.36
N ALA A 25 9.33 8.19 -8.18
CA ALA A 25 8.78 7.64 -6.93
C ALA A 25 9.31 6.24 -6.65
N MET A 26 9.44 5.41 -7.70
CA MET A 26 10.00 4.06 -7.59
C MET A 26 11.48 4.11 -7.16
N ALA A 27 12.26 4.97 -7.79
CA ALA A 27 13.68 5.12 -7.45
C ALA A 27 13.90 5.63 -6.03
N ASN A 28 13.02 6.50 -5.55
CA ASN A 28 13.09 7.08 -4.22
C ASN A 28 12.39 6.22 -3.15
N ARG A 29 11.80 5.10 -3.54
CA ARG A 29 11.00 4.24 -2.66
C ARG A 29 9.95 5.04 -1.88
N GLU A 30 9.30 5.96 -2.58
CA GLU A 30 8.24 6.77 -2.00
C GLU A 30 6.98 5.93 -1.79
N ILE A 31 6.34 6.08 -0.63
CA ILE A 31 5.04 5.46 -0.39
C ILE A 31 3.97 6.29 -1.11
N LEU A 32 3.23 5.64 -1.99
CA LEU A 32 2.11 6.22 -2.73
C LEU A 32 0.83 5.49 -2.33
N GLN A 33 -0.32 5.98 -2.79
CA GLN A 33 -1.59 5.28 -2.62
C GLN A 33 -2.40 5.29 -3.91
N SER A 34 -3.26 4.29 -4.05
CA SER A 34 -4.25 4.21 -5.11
C SER A 34 -5.40 3.32 -4.62
N THR A 35 -6.56 3.44 -5.28
CA THR A 35 -7.71 2.60 -4.96
C THR A 35 -7.59 1.26 -5.67
N ALA A 36 -7.65 0.16 -4.92
CA ALA A 36 -7.64 -1.18 -5.49
C ALA A 36 -8.91 -1.41 -6.29
N LEU A 37 -8.79 -1.89 -7.54
CA LEU A 37 -9.89 -2.07 -8.47
C LEU A 37 -10.52 -3.46 -8.38
N ALA A 38 -9.72 -4.49 -8.14
CA ALA A 38 -10.18 -5.87 -8.11
C ALA A 38 -9.18 -6.77 -7.38
N PHE A 39 -9.67 -7.91 -6.91
CA PHE A 39 -8.86 -9.04 -6.45
C PHE A 39 -9.09 -10.16 -7.45
N ASP A 40 -8.06 -10.53 -8.20
CA ASP A 40 -8.23 -11.43 -9.34
C ASP A 40 -8.07 -12.92 -9.00
N THR A 41 -8.25 -13.78 -10.00
CA THR A 41 -8.17 -15.24 -9.85
C THR A 41 -6.74 -15.72 -9.54
N GLN A 42 -5.73 -14.89 -9.77
CA GLN A 42 -4.34 -15.17 -9.42
C GLN A 42 -3.97 -14.67 -8.02
N ARG A 43 -4.96 -14.28 -7.23
CA ARG A 43 -4.81 -13.74 -5.88
C ARG A 43 -3.92 -12.51 -5.85
N GLN A 44 -4.22 -11.54 -6.74
CA GLN A 44 -3.52 -10.27 -6.81
C GLN A 44 -4.52 -9.12 -6.73
N LEU A 45 -4.19 -8.06 -5.99
CA LEU A 45 -4.91 -6.80 -6.10
C LEU A 45 -4.47 -6.10 -7.38
N ARG A 46 -5.43 -5.55 -8.11
CA ARG A 46 -5.18 -4.82 -9.34
C ARG A 46 -5.42 -3.33 -9.16
N PHE A 47 -4.56 -2.54 -9.80
CA PHE A 47 -4.61 -1.09 -9.80
C PHE A 47 -4.34 -0.58 -11.22
N GLU A 48 -4.58 0.72 -11.42
CA GLU A 48 -4.20 1.42 -12.63
C GLU A 48 -3.51 2.73 -12.24
N LEU A 49 -2.28 2.89 -12.70
CA LEU A 49 -1.44 4.04 -12.36
C LEU A 49 -1.09 4.79 -13.64
N GLY A 50 -1.71 5.97 -13.85
CA GLY A 50 -1.44 6.77 -15.02
C GLY A 50 -1.70 6.05 -16.35
N GLY A 51 -2.73 5.20 -16.41
CA GLY A 51 -3.08 4.44 -17.60
C GLY A 51 -2.33 3.11 -17.76
N THR A 52 -1.43 2.78 -16.84
CA THR A 52 -0.68 1.53 -16.86
C THR A 52 -1.17 0.60 -15.77
N LYS A 53 -1.35 -0.67 -16.10
CA LYS A 53 -1.76 -1.71 -15.16
C LYS A 53 -0.73 -1.87 -14.06
N ALA A 54 -1.19 -2.11 -12.83
CA ALA A 54 -0.34 -2.43 -11.70
C ALA A 54 -0.95 -3.60 -10.93
N VAL A 55 -0.10 -4.44 -10.35
CA VAL A 55 -0.52 -5.62 -9.60
C VAL A 55 0.22 -5.67 -8.26
N MET A 56 -0.49 -6.17 -7.25
CA MET A 56 0.06 -6.41 -5.93
C MET A 56 -0.20 -7.88 -5.60
N PRO A 57 0.83 -8.76 -5.72
CA PRO A 57 0.66 -10.17 -5.41
C PRO A 57 0.23 -10.37 -3.96
N PHE A 58 -0.50 -11.45 -3.66
CA PHE A 58 -1.02 -11.70 -2.32
C PHE A 58 0.04 -11.58 -1.23
N ALA A 59 1.23 -12.15 -1.47
CA ALA A 59 2.34 -12.07 -0.50
C ALA A 59 2.78 -10.63 -0.20
N GLN A 60 2.47 -9.67 -1.08
CA GLN A 60 2.82 -8.27 -0.93
C GLN A 60 1.64 -7.39 -0.49
N CYS A 61 0.47 -7.97 -0.25
CA CYS A 61 -0.72 -7.21 0.13
C CYS A 61 -0.71 -6.76 1.59
N ALA A 62 0.04 -7.42 2.43
CA ALA A 62 0.22 -7.03 3.83
C ALA A 62 1.46 -7.73 4.39
N ASP A 63 2.08 -7.12 5.38
CA ASP A 63 3.15 -7.77 6.13
C ASP A 63 2.60 -9.02 6.81
N GLY A 64 3.26 -10.16 6.61
CA GLY A 64 2.80 -11.45 7.11
C GLY A 64 1.94 -12.27 6.14
N ALA A 65 1.53 -11.72 5.00
CA ALA A 65 0.74 -12.46 4.01
C ALA A 65 1.51 -13.65 3.43
N GLU A 66 2.82 -13.53 3.30
CA GLU A 66 3.69 -14.56 2.75
C GLU A 66 3.79 -15.81 3.63
N ASN A 67 3.53 -15.70 4.94
CA ASN A 67 3.66 -16.81 5.88
C ASN A 67 2.31 -17.35 6.38
N GLY A 68 1.21 -16.94 5.75
CA GLY A 68 -0.13 -17.40 6.11
C GLY A 68 -0.79 -16.66 7.26
N SER A 69 -0.18 -15.60 7.79
CA SER A 69 -0.75 -14.82 8.89
C SER A 69 -1.91 -13.93 8.44
N VAL A 70 -2.12 -13.76 7.14
CA VAL A 70 -3.16 -12.92 6.55
C VAL A 70 -4.12 -13.80 5.75
N ARG A 71 -5.44 -13.64 5.98
CA ARG A 71 -6.47 -14.38 5.25
C ARG A 71 -6.87 -13.64 3.98
N ASP A 72 -7.36 -14.36 2.98
CA ASP A 72 -7.84 -13.80 1.72
C ASP A 72 -8.89 -12.70 1.92
N ILE A 73 -9.77 -12.86 2.90
CA ILE A 73 -10.82 -11.86 3.16
C ILE A 73 -10.23 -10.50 3.56
N ALA A 74 -9.10 -10.49 4.28
CA ALA A 74 -8.46 -9.25 4.67
C ALA A 74 -7.92 -8.48 3.45
N VAL A 75 -7.47 -9.20 2.42
CA VAL A 75 -7.01 -8.60 1.17
C VAL A 75 -8.19 -8.21 0.30
N LEU A 76 -9.20 -9.08 0.18
CA LEU A 76 -10.38 -8.81 -0.62
C LEU A 76 -11.11 -7.54 -0.18
N THR A 77 -11.12 -7.23 1.13
CA THR A 77 -11.76 -6.02 1.65
C THR A 77 -11.03 -4.74 1.27
N ARG A 78 -9.82 -4.82 0.70
CA ARG A 78 -9.11 -3.64 0.18
C ARG A 78 -9.68 -3.15 -1.15
N VAL A 79 -10.45 -3.95 -1.87
CA VAL A 79 -11.07 -3.53 -3.13
C VAL A 79 -11.98 -2.34 -2.87
N GLY A 80 -11.81 -1.27 -3.65
CA GLY A 80 -12.56 -0.03 -3.52
C GLY A 80 -12.02 0.92 -2.45
N ARG A 81 -10.92 0.59 -1.78
CA ARG A 81 -10.34 1.42 -0.71
C ARG A 81 -8.97 1.94 -1.10
N PRO A 82 -8.61 3.14 -0.61
CA PRO A 82 -7.24 3.63 -0.76
C PRO A 82 -6.26 2.66 -0.11
N THR A 83 -5.24 2.28 -0.85
CA THR A 83 -4.25 1.29 -0.44
C THR A 83 -2.86 1.87 -0.69
N CYS A 84 -2.02 1.92 0.33
CA CYS A 84 -0.67 2.43 0.20
C CYS A 84 0.29 1.33 -0.26
N PHE A 85 1.38 1.74 -0.91
CA PHE A 85 2.36 0.79 -1.44
C PHE A 85 3.69 1.46 -1.78
N ILE A 86 4.71 0.63 -1.90
CA ILE A 86 5.97 0.96 -2.57
C ILE A 86 5.91 0.33 -3.97
N MET A 87 6.36 1.07 -4.98
CA MET A 87 6.52 0.53 -6.34
C MET A 87 7.85 -0.23 -6.41
N GLU A 88 7.78 -1.53 -6.65
CA GLU A 88 8.98 -2.38 -6.66
C GLU A 88 9.66 -2.44 -8.01
N SER A 89 8.88 -2.59 -9.09
CA SER A 89 9.45 -2.76 -10.42
C SER A 89 8.43 -2.44 -11.51
N LEU A 90 8.95 -2.24 -12.71
CA LEU A 90 8.16 -2.16 -13.94
C LEU A 90 8.56 -3.34 -14.80
N ASP A 91 7.63 -4.26 -15.01
CA ASP A 91 7.86 -5.51 -15.72
C ASP A 91 7.02 -5.56 -17.00
N THR A 92 7.21 -6.60 -17.80
CA THR A 92 6.45 -6.84 -19.02
C THR A 92 5.78 -8.21 -18.91
N ASP A 93 4.48 -8.28 -19.22
CA ASP A 93 3.73 -9.53 -19.18
C ASP A 93 3.94 -10.36 -20.46
N GLU A 94 3.30 -11.54 -20.52
CA GLU A 94 3.45 -12.46 -21.66
C GLU A 94 3.01 -11.86 -22.99
N SER A 95 2.07 -10.90 -22.94
CA SER A 95 1.58 -10.23 -24.16
C SER A 95 2.41 -9.00 -24.55
N GLY A 96 3.49 -8.70 -23.82
CA GLY A 96 4.34 -7.56 -24.07
C GLY A 96 3.86 -6.25 -23.46
N GLN A 97 2.81 -6.29 -22.62
CA GLN A 97 2.30 -5.09 -21.97
C GLN A 97 3.06 -4.79 -20.68
N PRO A 98 3.40 -3.52 -20.44
CA PRO A 98 4.07 -3.15 -19.19
C PRO A 98 3.09 -3.20 -18.02
N PHE A 99 3.61 -3.54 -16.85
CA PHE A 99 2.85 -3.45 -15.59
C PHE A 99 3.79 -3.14 -14.43
N TYR A 100 3.28 -2.39 -13.46
CA TYR A 100 4.00 -2.11 -12.23
C TYR A 100 3.71 -3.18 -11.20
N ARG A 101 4.73 -3.56 -10.45
CA ARG A 101 4.61 -4.47 -9.32
C ARG A 101 4.68 -3.66 -8.04
N LEU A 102 3.68 -3.83 -7.16
CA LEU A 102 3.49 -3.02 -5.96
C LEU A 102 3.63 -3.88 -4.70
N SER A 103 4.01 -3.25 -3.59
CA SER A 103 4.09 -3.93 -2.30
C SER A 103 3.57 -3.03 -1.17
N ARG A 104 2.43 -3.40 -0.61
CA ARG A 104 1.91 -2.82 0.63
C ARG A 104 2.70 -3.35 1.82
N ALA A 105 3.09 -4.62 1.79
CA ALA A 105 3.90 -5.24 2.84
C ALA A 105 5.20 -4.48 3.08
N GLU A 106 5.88 -4.06 2.00
CA GLU A 106 7.11 -3.29 2.12
C GLU A 106 6.88 -1.90 2.72
N ALA A 107 5.79 -1.23 2.31
CA ALA A 107 5.41 0.05 2.90
C ALA A 107 5.14 -0.10 4.40
N GLN A 108 4.46 -1.16 4.81
CA GLN A 108 4.19 -1.44 6.22
C GLN A 108 5.47 -1.73 7.01
N ARG A 109 6.40 -2.51 6.44
CA ARG A 109 7.69 -2.79 7.09
C ARG A 109 8.53 -1.54 7.28
N MET A 110 8.59 -0.68 6.28
CA MET A 110 9.29 0.62 6.38
C MET A 110 8.68 1.48 7.47
N CYS A 111 7.37 1.60 7.48
CA CYS A 111 6.64 2.39 8.46
C CYS A 111 6.85 1.83 9.87
N LYS A 112 6.78 0.53 10.04
CA LYS A 112 7.02 -0.12 11.33
C LYS A 112 8.43 0.16 11.84
N ALA A 113 9.44 -0.08 11.02
CA ALA A 113 10.84 0.06 11.41
C ALA A 113 11.25 1.51 11.67
N GLU A 114 10.80 2.45 10.83
CA GLU A 114 11.26 3.83 10.86
C GLU A 114 10.34 4.76 11.66
N TYR A 115 9.14 4.30 12.02
CA TYR A 115 8.16 5.13 12.71
C TYR A 115 7.57 4.45 13.95
N LEU A 116 6.84 3.34 13.81
CA LEU A 116 6.15 2.72 14.94
C LEU A 116 7.12 2.22 16.01
N ASP A 117 8.21 1.57 15.62
CA ASP A 117 9.19 1.03 16.56
C ASP A 117 9.99 2.12 17.29
N THR A 118 9.90 3.38 16.84
CA THR A 118 10.55 4.52 17.49
C THR A 118 9.64 5.25 18.48
N LEU A 119 8.35 4.90 18.51
CA LEU A 119 7.38 5.57 19.39
C LEU A 119 7.60 5.20 20.84
N THR A 120 7.34 6.16 21.73
CA THR A 120 7.42 5.99 23.18
C THR A 120 6.06 6.32 23.82
N PRO A 121 5.73 5.75 25.00
CA PRO A 121 4.50 6.12 25.70
C PRO A 121 4.39 7.63 25.91
N GLY A 122 3.23 8.19 25.60
CA GLY A 122 2.98 9.63 25.70
C GLY A 122 3.14 10.39 24.40
N ASP A 123 3.66 9.79 23.35
CA ASP A 123 3.74 10.42 22.04
C ASP A 123 2.34 10.70 21.49
N ILE A 124 2.20 11.85 20.82
CA ILE A 124 0.93 12.26 20.20
C ILE A 124 1.03 12.00 18.71
N LEU A 125 0.07 11.24 18.16
CA LEU A 125 0.06 10.83 16.76
C LEU A 125 -1.21 11.29 16.04
N PRO A 126 -1.11 11.71 14.76
CA PRO A 126 -2.31 11.82 13.93
C PRO A 126 -2.89 10.42 13.67
N CYS A 127 -4.22 10.33 13.61
CA CYS A 127 -4.89 9.07 13.27
C CYS A 127 -6.14 9.32 12.45
N THR A 128 -6.58 8.26 11.74
CA THR A 128 -7.87 8.22 11.06
C THR A 128 -8.73 7.15 11.71
N VAL A 129 -9.94 7.52 12.17
CA VAL A 129 -10.88 6.55 12.72
C VAL A 129 -11.41 5.70 11.57
N THR A 130 -11.19 4.39 11.62
CA THR A 130 -11.57 3.46 10.56
C THR A 130 -12.84 2.69 10.91
N HIS A 131 -13.14 2.51 12.20
CA HIS A 131 -14.29 1.74 12.64
C HIS A 131 -14.64 2.11 14.08
N ILE A 132 -15.94 2.18 14.39
CA ILE A 132 -16.43 2.49 15.73
C ILE A 132 -17.29 1.34 16.23
N GLU A 133 -16.99 0.85 17.44
CA GLU A 133 -17.74 -0.18 18.16
C GLU A 133 -18.17 0.36 19.51
N PRO A 134 -19.16 -0.28 20.19
CA PRO A 134 -19.61 0.19 21.52
C PRO A 134 -18.50 0.24 22.56
N PHE A 135 -17.45 -0.60 22.42
CA PHE A 135 -16.33 -0.64 23.37
C PHE A 135 -15.15 0.28 22.98
N GLY A 136 -15.20 0.96 21.83
CA GLY A 136 -14.12 1.85 21.41
C GLY A 136 -14.07 2.11 19.94
N ALA A 137 -13.02 2.79 19.49
CA ALA A 137 -12.76 3.09 18.11
C ALA A 137 -11.45 2.45 17.64
N PHE A 138 -11.45 1.97 16.40
CA PHE A 138 -10.24 1.51 15.72
C PHE A 138 -9.67 2.67 14.92
N CYS A 139 -8.37 2.93 15.07
CA CYS A 139 -7.70 4.05 14.43
C CYS A 139 -6.52 3.60 13.61
N ASP A 140 -6.37 4.20 12.41
CA ASP A 140 -5.17 4.07 11.59
C ASP A 140 -4.22 5.19 12.01
N VAL A 141 -3.06 4.83 12.55
CA VAL A 141 -2.02 5.77 12.97
C VAL A 141 -0.85 5.84 11.98
N GLY A 142 -1.01 5.24 10.81
CA GLY A 142 0.04 5.07 9.82
C GLY A 142 0.56 3.63 9.84
N CYS A 143 0.96 3.12 8.69
CA CYS A 143 1.32 1.73 8.47
C CYS A 143 0.09 0.84 8.40
#